data_f51fe876fcf4bd8c22ed74fd3a715101
#
_entry.id   f51fe876fcf4bd8c22ed74fd3a715101
#
_cell.length_a   1.000
_cell.length_b   1.000
_cell.length_c   1.000
_cell.angle_alpha   90.00
_cell.angle_beta   90.00
_cell.angle_gamma   90.00
#
_symmetry.space_group_name_H-M   'P 1'
#
loop_
_entity.id
_entity.type
_entity.pdbx_description
1 polymer ?
#
loop_
_entity_poly.entity_id
_entity_poly.type
_entity_poly.pdbx_seq_one_letter_code
_entity_poly.pdbx_strand_id
1 'polypeptide(L)'
;HEICWADDYSDDGTWEWMNEIAEKDPNVKIHRNEGPNRLGHTILYDTLVNDYSTNDIVMIYHADMYACPKMDEMVLKHLIPGTVVSATRIEPPLHPDGPEKVLRDFGIEPEEFKESELMKFIDEYEPPQESSNGIFAPWAIYKKNFQEINGHDPLYAPQSKEDSDIFNRFVLNGYELIQTWEGFVYHMTCRGSRFKDGALRNPAGQVFMKGRESSEW
;
A
#
# COMPACT_ATOMS: atom_id res chain seq x y z
N HIS A 1 0.02 15.91 8.56
CA HIS A 1 -0.22 14.48 8.27
C HIS A 1 -0.75 13.78 9.52
N GLU A 2 -1.49 12.72 9.34
CA GLU A 2 -1.82 11.75 10.37
C GLU A 2 -1.42 10.35 9.90
N ILE A 3 -1.09 9.48 10.82
CA ILE A 3 -0.75 8.09 10.54
C ILE A 3 -1.78 7.22 11.26
N CYS A 4 -2.46 6.37 10.52
CA CYS A 4 -3.40 5.40 11.08
C CYS A 4 -2.83 4.00 10.88
N TRP A 5 -2.54 3.29 11.97
CA TRP A 5 -2.00 1.94 11.96
C TRP A 5 -2.99 0.92 12.48
N ALA A 6 -2.95 -0.27 11.96
CA ALA A 6 -3.68 -1.42 12.47
C ALA A 6 -2.76 -2.59 12.79
N ASP A 7 -2.93 -3.16 13.97
CA ASP A 7 -2.35 -4.44 14.35
C ASP A 7 -3.37 -5.56 14.18
N ASP A 8 -3.03 -6.57 13.37
CA ASP A 8 -3.90 -7.70 13.07
C ASP A 8 -3.59 -8.91 13.94
N TYR A 9 -3.69 -8.71 15.27
CA TYR A 9 -3.45 -9.75 16.26
C TYR A 9 -2.03 -10.29 16.28
N SER A 10 -1.05 -9.37 16.37
CA SER A 10 0.36 -9.72 16.55
C SER A 10 0.67 -10.13 17.99
N ASP A 11 1.66 -11.02 18.15
CA ASP A 11 2.12 -11.57 19.43
C ASP A 11 3.63 -11.38 19.66
N ASP A 12 4.25 -10.49 18.88
CA ASP A 12 5.69 -10.24 18.83
C ASP A 12 6.14 -8.90 19.45
N GLY A 13 5.21 -8.18 20.12
CA GLY A 13 5.46 -6.87 20.71
C GLY A 13 5.11 -5.70 19.78
N THR A 14 4.59 -5.94 18.58
CA THR A 14 4.18 -4.89 17.65
C THR A 14 3.14 -3.96 18.25
N TRP A 15 2.12 -4.50 18.94
CA TRP A 15 1.09 -3.68 19.56
C TRP A 15 1.62 -2.78 20.67
N GLU A 16 2.48 -3.30 21.54
CA GLU A 16 3.13 -2.54 22.61
C GLU A 16 3.96 -1.38 22.03
N TRP A 17 4.73 -1.66 20.99
CA TRP A 17 5.51 -0.64 20.28
C TRP A 17 4.61 0.44 19.65
N MET A 18 3.50 0.05 19.00
CA MET A 18 2.55 1.01 18.41
C MET A 18 1.95 1.93 19.48
N ASN A 19 1.60 1.40 20.65
CA ASN A 19 1.12 2.22 21.78
C ASN A 19 2.15 3.24 22.24
N GLU A 20 3.40 2.83 22.40
CA GLU A 20 4.48 3.75 22.82
C GLU A 20 4.65 4.93 21.84
N ILE A 21 4.46 4.70 20.54
CA ILE A 21 4.53 5.77 19.54
C ILE A 21 3.30 6.66 19.62
N ALA A 22 2.10 6.07 19.66
CA ALA A 22 0.85 6.83 19.73
C ALA A 22 0.73 7.70 20.99
N GLU A 23 1.30 7.27 22.11
CA GLU A 23 1.39 8.09 23.33
C GLU A 23 2.28 9.34 23.16
N LYS A 24 3.28 9.27 22.28
CA LYS A 24 4.25 10.34 22.05
C LYS A 24 3.84 11.27 20.92
N ASP A 25 3.09 10.80 19.95
CA ASP A 25 2.66 11.57 18.77
C ASP A 25 1.12 11.55 18.62
N PRO A 26 0.44 12.67 18.86
CA PRO A 26 -1.01 12.77 18.76
C PRO A 26 -1.54 12.61 17.32
N ASN A 27 -0.67 12.65 16.31
CA ASN A 27 -1.04 12.40 14.93
C ASN A 27 -1.06 10.91 14.58
N VAL A 28 -0.58 10.06 15.47
CA VAL A 28 -0.60 8.61 15.31
C VAL A 28 -1.85 8.03 15.97
N LYS A 29 -2.66 7.34 15.18
CA LYS A 29 -3.86 6.64 15.60
C LYS A 29 -3.68 5.16 15.39
N ILE A 30 -4.07 4.35 16.35
CA ILE A 30 -3.87 2.90 16.30
C ILE A 30 -5.18 2.16 16.49
N HIS A 31 -5.29 1.03 15.81
CA HIS A 31 -6.37 0.07 15.93
C HIS A 31 -5.81 -1.33 16.18
N ARG A 32 -6.45 -2.12 17.01
CA ARG A 32 -6.11 -3.52 17.23
C ARG A 32 -7.27 -4.44 16.87
N ASN A 33 -6.97 -5.46 16.09
CA ASN A 33 -7.82 -6.64 16.02
C ASN A 33 -7.57 -7.51 17.25
N GLU A 34 -8.59 -7.71 18.07
CA GLU A 34 -8.49 -8.49 19.31
C GLU A 34 -8.42 -10.00 19.08
N GLY A 35 -8.50 -10.44 17.83
CA GLY A 35 -8.38 -11.83 17.46
C GLY A 35 -9.55 -12.72 17.93
N PRO A 36 -9.37 -14.06 17.93
CA PRO A 36 -8.15 -14.80 17.55
C PRO A 36 -7.93 -14.93 16.03
N ASN A 37 -8.88 -14.54 15.21
CA ASN A 37 -8.78 -14.62 13.77
C ASN A 37 -8.21 -13.33 13.20
N ARG A 38 -7.27 -13.43 12.26
CA ARG A 38 -6.80 -12.29 11.50
C ARG A 38 -7.88 -11.80 10.54
N LEU A 39 -8.07 -10.49 10.47
CA LEU A 39 -9.01 -9.83 9.56
C LEU A 39 -8.40 -9.57 8.17
N GLY A 40 -7.10 -9.37 8.14
CA GLY A 40 -6.38 -9.03 6.94
C GLY A 40 -6.46 -7.56 6.56
N HIS A 41 -5.55 -7.15 5.68
CA HIS A 41 -5.40 -5.73 5.33
C HIS A 41 -6.62 -5.15 4.62
N THR A 42 -7.37 -5.92 3.84
CA THR A 42 -8.62 -5.49 3.19
C THR A 42 -9.59 -4.82 4.19
N ILE A 43 -9.90 -5.53 5.27
CA ILE A 43 -10.81 -5.04 6.31
C ILE A 43 -10.16 -3.92 7.13
N LEU A 44 -8.88 -4.07 7.46
CA LEU A 44 -8.18 -3.11 8.32
C LEU A 44 -7.95 -1.77 7.62
N TYR A 45 -7.63 -1.74 6.32
CA TYR A 45 -7.55 -0.48 5.58
C TYR A 45 -8.89 0.26 5.60
N ASP A 46 -9.99 -0.43 5.35
CA ASP A 46 -11.31 0.19 5.36
C ASP A 46 -11.68 0.72 6.75
N THR A 47 -11.36 -0.03 7.81
CA THR A 47 -11.52 0.42 9.19
C THR A 47 -10.71 1.69 9.45
N LEU A 48 -9.43 1.71 9.08
CA LEU A 48 -8.58 2.89 9.28
C LEU A 48 -9.07 4.10 8.50
N VAL A 49 -9.49 3.92 7.25
CA VAL A 49 -10.02 5.01 6.44
C VAL A 49 -11.34 5.54 7.00
N ASN A 50 -12.27 4.67 7.36
CA ASN A 50 -13.61 5.10 7.74
C ASN A 50 -13.68 5.63 9.17
N ASP A 51 -13.02 4.96 10.12
CA ASP A 51 -13.24 5.19 11.55
C ASP A 51 -12.12 6.01 12.20
N TYR A 52 -10.90 6.01 11.62
CA TYR A 52 -9.74 6.66 12.22
C TYR A 52 -9.24 7.87 11.46
N SER A 53 -9.20 7.85 10.13
CA SER A 53 -8.70 8.98 9.37
C SER A 53 -9.65 10.19 9.45
N THR A 54 -9.09 11.40 9.57
CA THR A 54 -9.85 12.65 9.66
C THR A 54 -9.60 13.60 8.49
N ASN A 55 -8.60 13.31 7.67
CA ASN A 55 -8.24 14.14 6.53
C ASN A 55 -9.05 13.77 5.27
N ASP A 56 -9.15 14.72 4.34
CA ASP A 56 -9.87 14.56 3.07
C ASP A 56 -9.16 13.67 2.06
N ILE A 57 -7.86 13.45 2.25
CA ILE A 57 -7.03 12.58 1.40
C ILE A 57 -6.53 11.43 2.27
N VAL A 58 -6.61 10.23 1.74
CA VAL A 58 -6.07 9.01 2.35
C VAL A 58 -5.06 8.37 1.43
N MET A 59 -4.03 7.76 2.02
CA MET A 59 -3.04 6.97 1.30
C MET A 59 -3.02 5.56 1.90
N ILE A 60 -3.29 4.56 1.08
CA ILE A 60 -3.15 3.16 1.45
C ILE A 60 -1.68 2.80 1.37
N TYR A 61 -1.11 2.34 2.49
CA TYR A 61 0.32 2.14 2.66
C TYR A 61 0.62 0.80 3.32
N HIS A 62 1.62 0.08 2.81
CA HIS A 62 2.04 -1.19 3.38
C HIS A 62 3.16 -1.00 4.40
N ALA A 63 3.15 -1.82 5.46
CA ALA A 63 4.11 -1.69 6.57
C ALA A 63 5.55 -2.08 6.20
N ASP A 64 5.75 -2.79 5.10
CA ASP A 64 7.06 -3.19 4.59
C ASP A 64 7.66 -2.23 3.55
N MET A 65 7.15 -1.00 3.51
CA MET A 65 7.62 0.05 2.61
C MET A 65 8.24 1.22 3.39
N TYR A 66 9.40 1.66 2.96
CA TYR A 66 10.06 2.87 3.45
C TYR A 66 9.67 4.07 2.57
N ALA A 67 9.11 5.11 3.17
CA ALA A 67 8.76 6.35 2.47
C ALA A 67 10.03 7.14 2.16
N CYS A 68 10.35 7.33 0.88
CA CYS A 68 11.45 8.18 0.48
C CYS A 68 11.09 9.66 0.62
N PRO A 69 12.07 10.55 0.79
CA PRO A 69 11.82 11.99 0.94
C PRO A 69 10.94 12.55 -0.20
N LYS A 70 9.96 13.39 0.15
CA LYS A 70 9.01 14.05 -0.75
C LYS A 70 8.06 13.11 -1.51
N MET A 71 8.00 11.84 -1.16
CA MET A 71 7.10 10.88 -1.82
C MET A 71 5.65 11.38 -1.80
N ASP A 72 5.17 11.81 -0.65
CA ASP A 72 3.83 12.34 -0.44
C ASP A 72 3.56 13.62 -1.25
N GLU A 73 4.51 14.56 -1.28
CA GLU A 73 4.42 15.78 -2.08
C GLU A 73 4.26 15.47 -3.58
N MET A 74 5.03 14.50 -4.08
CA MET A 74 4.99 14.11 -5.48
C MET A 74 3.70 13.34 -5.83
N VAL A 75 3.20 12.52 -4.93
CA VAL A 75 1.88 11.89 -5.10
C VAL A 75 0.77 12.94 -5.12
N LEU A 76 0.79 13.88 -4.18
CA LEU A 76 -0.22 14.95 -4.11
C LEU A 76 -0.16 15.92 -5.29
N LYS A 77 1.01 16.12 -5.92
CA LYS A 77 1.17 16.93 -7.14
C LYS A 77 0.23 16.48 -8.27
N HIS A 78 0.01 15.18 -8.37
CA HIS A 78 -0.82 14.58 -9.43
C HIS A 78 -2.24 14.24 -8.98
N LEU A 79 -2.55 14.38 -7.67
CA LEU A 79 -3.85 14.04 -7.13
C LEU A 79 -4.89 15.16 -7.38
N ILE A 80 -5.71 14.98 -8.40
CA ILE A 80 -6.82 15.86 -8.73
C ILE A 80 -8.15 15.08 -8.68
N PRO A 81 -9.32 15.76 -8.67
CA PRO A 81 -10.61 15.07 -8.73
C PRO A 81 -10.69 14.11 -9.93
N GLY A 82 -11.07 12.88 -9.68
CA GLY A 82 -11.15 11.82 -10.70
C GLY A 82 -9.87 11.02 -10.91
N THR A 83 -8.83 11.22 -10.10
CA THR A 83 -7.61 10.42 -10.17
C THR A 83 -7.38 9.60 -8.90
N VAL A 84 -6.65 8.50 -9.05
CA VAL A 84 -5.99 7.75 -7.97
C VAL A 84 -4.51 7.72 -8.30
N VAL A 85 -3.67 8.11 -7.37
CA VAL A 85 -2.25 8.34 -7.65
C VAL A 85 -1.37 7.47 -6.76
N SER A 86 -0.43 6.75 -7.35
CA SER A 86 0.55 5.93 -6.64
C SER A 86 1.97 6.48 -6.77
N ALA A 87 2.80 6.17 -5.77
CA ALA A 87 4.24 6.33 -5.85
C ALA A 87 4.88 5.21 -6.70
N THR A 88 6.11 5.43 -7.16
CA THR A 88 6.93 4.40 -7.79
C THR A 88 7.67 3.58 -6.74
N ARG A 89 7.61 2.26 -6.90
CA ARG A 89 8.35 1.34 -6.04
C ARG A 89 9.77 1.13 -6.55
N ILE A 90 10.72 1.24 -5.62
CA ILE A 90 12.06 0.68 -5.75
C ILE A 90 12.05 -0.60 -4.92
N GLU A 91 12.42 -1.74 -5.50
CA GLU A 91 12.39 -3.01 -4.77
C GLU A 91 13.50 -3.95 -5.20
N PRO A 92 13.95 -4.87 -4.32
CA PRO A 92 14.92 -5.88 -4.66
C PRO A 92 14.35 -6.84 -5.73
N PRO A 93 15.19 -7.51 -6.53
CA PRO A 93 14.76 -8.36 -7.63
C PRO A 93 14.21 -9.72 -7.15
N LEU A 94 13.31 -9.70 -6.16
CA LEU A 94 12.60 -10.89 -5.65
C LEU A 94 11.32 -11.20 -6.43
N HIS A 95 10.82 -10.22 -7.16
CA HIS A 95 9.65 -10.34 -8.01
C HIS A 95 10.05 -10.21 -9.47
N PRO A 96 9.25 -10.75 -10.39
CA PRO A 96 9.46 -10.52 -11.82
C PRO A 96 9.60 -9.02 -12.12
N ASP A 97 10.47 -8.69 -13.06
CA ASP A 97 10.62 -7.32 -13.54
C ASP A 97 9.32 -6.85 -14.22
N GLY A 98 9.09 -5.53 -14.18
CA GLY A 98 7.95 -4.90 -14.79
C GLY A 98 8.21 -3.40 -15.03
N PRO A 99 7.50 -2.80 -15.99
CA PRO A 99 7.71 -1.39 -16.36
C PRO A 99 7.25 -0.41 -15.27
N GLU A 100 6.55 -0.90 -14.23
CA GLU A 100 5.94 -0.11 -13.18
C GLU A 100 6.85 0.11 -11.96
N LYS A 101 8.10 -0.34 -12.00
CA LYS A 101 8.99 -0.30 -10.83
C LYS A 101 10.45 -0.15 -11.22
N VAL A 102 11.27 0.14 -10.22
CA VAL A 102 12.72 0.21 -10.34
C VAL A 102 13.33 -0.94 -9.54
N LEU A 103 14.04 -1.85 -10.22
CA LEU A 103 14.72 -2.95 -9.53
C LEU A 103 16.10 -2.49 -9.04
N ARG A 104 16.23 -2.39 -7.72
CA ARG A 104 17.49 -2.15 -6.99
C ARG A 104 17.40 -2.78 -5.61
N ASP A 105 18.48 -3.40 -5.19
CA ASP A 105 18.60 -4.06 -3.90
C ASP A 105 19.32 -3.16 -2.89
N PHE A 106 18.57 -2.69 -1.90
CA PHE A 106 19.07 -1.97 -0.73
C PHE A 106 18.78 -2.70 0.58
N GLY A 107 18.55 -4.01 0.51
CA GLY A 107 18.21 -4.89 1.62
C GLY A 107 16.75 -5.37 1.56
N ILE A 108 16.50 -6.57 2.06
CA ILE A 108 15.16 -7.19 2.07
C ILE A 108 14.54 -7.27 3.45
N GLU A 109 15.30 -6.98 4.48
CA GLU A 109 14.87 -6.92 5.89
C GLU A 109 15.39 -5.60 6.50
N PRO A 110 14.76 -5.08 7.56
CA PRO A 110 15.18 -3.83 8.19
C PRO A 110 16.66 -3.80 8.60
N GLU A 111 17.21 -4.92 9.06
CA GLU A 111 18.60 -5.05 9.51
C GLU A 111 19.61 -4.99 8.36
N GLU A 112 19.17 -5.27 7.14
CA GLU A 112 19.99 -5.23 5.93
C GLU A 112 19.85 -3.91 5.17
N PHE A 113 18.96 -3.02 5.62
CA PHE A 113 18.56 -1.83 4.89
C PHE A 113 19.70 -0.80 4.76
N LYS A 114 20.02 -0.46 3.52
CA LYS A 114 21.08 0.46 3.14
C LYS A 114 20.53 1.84 2.80
N GLU A 115 19.95 2.50 3.80
CA GLU A 115 19.28 3.80 3.61
C GLU A 115 20.15 4.83 2.88
N SER A 116 21.42 4.98 3.28
CA SER A 116 22.33 5.96 2.66
C SER A 116 22.60 5.69 1.16
N GLU A 117 22.64 4.41 0.77
CA GLU A 117 22.80 4.03 -0.63
C GLU A 117 21.51 4.31 -1.42
N LEU A 118 20.36 4.05 -0.82
CA LEU A 118 19.05 4.39 -1.40
C LEU A 118 18.92 5.90 -1.61
N MET A 119 19.25 6.71 -0.60
CA MET A 119 19.18 8.18 -0.72
C MET A 119 20.06 8.69 -1.85
N LYS A 120 21.32 8.21 -1.93
CA LYS A 120 22.21 8.58 -3.02
C LYS A 120 21.64 8.16 -4.38
N PHE A 121 21.07 6.96 -4.47
CA PHE A 121 20.44 6.49 -5.71
C PHE A 121 19.28 7.40 -6.13
N ILE A 122 18.42 7.80 -5.21
CA ILE A 122 17.27 8.69 -5.50
C ILE A 122 17.75 10.07 -5.97
N ASP A 123 18.76 10.62 -5.33
CA ASP A 123 19.34 11.93 -5.71
C ASP A 123 19.95 11.93 -7.12
N GLU A 124 20.44 10.77 -7.58
CA GLU A 124 21.07 10.59 -8.89
C GLU A 124 20.12 10.03 -9.96
N TYR A 125 18.92 9.58 -9.55
CA TYR A 125 17.99 8.93 -10.46
C TYR A 125 17.23 9.94 -11.33
N GLU A 126 17.34 9.77 -12.62
CA GLU A 126 16.58 10.54 -13.61
C GLU A 126 15.36 9.70 -14.06
N PRO A 127 14.14 10.05 -13.66
CA PRO A 127 12.97 9.31 -14.08
C PRO A 127 12.71 9.46 -15.58
N PRO A 128 12.24 8.42 -16.26
CA PRO A 128 11.99 8.46 -17.71
C PRO A 128 10.86 9.41 -18.09
N GLN A 129 10.01 9.77 -17.14
CA GLN A 129 8.84 10.63 -17.31
C GLN A 129 8.34 11.08 -15.93
N GLU A 130 7.53 12.15 -15.87
CA GLU A 130 6.95 12.61 -14.62
C GLU A 130 5.88 11.65 -14.07
N SER A 131 5.04 11.11 -14.95
CA SER A 131 3.98 10.17 -14.59
C SER A 131 3.65 9.22 -15.73
N SER A 132 2.99 8.13 -15.40
CA SER A 132 2.46 7.15 -16.35
C SER A 132 1.09 6.64 -15.89
N ASN A 133 0.38 5.97 -16.79
CA ASN A 133 -0.79 5.19 -16.40
C ASN A 133 -0.33 3.96 -15.61
N GLY A 134 -1.02 3.67 -14.53
CA GLY A 134 -0.74 2.54 -13.67
C GLY A 134 -1.00 2.86 -12.21
N ILE A 135 -1.05 1.84 -11.39
CA ILE A 135 -1.24 1.98 -9.94
C ILE A 135 -0.72 0.76 -9.20
N PHE A 136 -0.07 1.02 -8.08
CA PHE A 136 0.32 0.03 -7.08
C PHE A 136 0.36 0.68 -5.71
N ALA A 137 0.35 -0.09 -4.63
CA ALA A 137 0.57 0.47 -3.31
C ALA A 137 2.01 1.06 -3.19
N PRO A 138 2.20 2.20 -2.51
CA PRO A 138 1.16 3.01 -1.87
C PRO A 138 0.43 3.88 -2.89
N TRP A 139 -0.84 4.13 -2.65
CA TRP A 139 -1.66 4.98 -3.51
C TRP A 139 -2.58 5.88 -2.69
N ALA A 140 -2.85 7.07 -3.22
CA ALA A 140 -3.67 8.10 -2.59
C ALA A 140 -4.93 8.39 -3.40
N ILE A 141 -5.99 8.76 -2.67
CA ILE A 141 -7.29 9.15 -3.21
C ILE A 141 -7.98 10.13 -2.24
N TYR A 142 -8.93 10.91 -2.73
CA TYR A 142 -9.85 11.61 -1.84
C TYR A 142 -10.70 10.61 -1.04
N LYS A 143 -10.74 10.75 0.28
CA LYS A 143 -11.47 9.85 1.18
C LYS A 143 -12.92 9.61 0.76
N LYS A 144 -13.64 10.69 0.37
CA LYS A 144 -15.02 10.57 -0.12
C LYS A 144 -15.14 9.65 -1.34
N ASN A 145 -14.17 9.68 -2.23
CA ASN A 145 -14.20 8.86 -3.45
C ASN A 145 -13.90 7.38 -3.14
N PHE A 146 -13.01 7.11 -2.16
CA PHE A 146 -12.85 5.77 -1.61
C PHE A 146 -14.16 5.24 -1.01
N GLN A 147 -14.87 6.08 -0.27
CA GLN A 147 -16.16 5.73 0.35
C GLN A 147 -17.30 5.56 -0.68
N GLU A 148 -17.32 6.37 -1.75
CA GLU A 148 -18.30 6.26 -2.83
C GLU A 148 -18.27 4.91 -3.55
N ILE A 149 -17.10 4.30 -3.67
CA ILE A 149 -16.95 2.94 -4.23
C ILE A 149 -17.09 1.84 -3.18
N ASN A 150 -17.41 2.18 -1.92
CA ASN A 150 -17.48 1.29 -0.77
C ASN A 150 -16.16 0.61 -0.39
N GLY A 151 -15.02 1.27 -0.58
CA GLY A 151 -13.72 0.75 -0.20
C GLY A 151 -13.36 -0.58 -0.85
N HIS A 152 -12.63 -1.43 -0.13
CA HIS A 152 -12.30 -2.79 -0.59
C HIS A 152 -13.52 -3.74 -0.44
N ASP A 153 -13.60 -4.75 -1.29
CA ASP A 153 -14.62 -5.78 -1.15
C ASP A 153 -14.16 -6.81 -0.08
N PRO A 154 -14.92 -6.96 1.03
CA PRO A 154 -14.57 -7.89 2.09
C PRO A 154 -14.52 -9.35 1.65
N LEU A 155 -15.04 -9.69 0.47
CA LEU A 155 -14.90 -11.01 -0.13
C LEU A 155 -13.42 -11.40 -0.31
N TYR A 156 -12.55 -10.43 -0.47
CA TYR A 156 -11.09 -10.66 -0.65
C TYR A 156 -10.32 -10.74 0.68
N ALA A 157 -10.98 -10.59 1.81
CA ALA A 157 -10.32 -10.77 3.10
C ALA A 157 -9.90 -12.25 3.34
N PRO A 158 -8.78 -12.52 4.04
CA PRO A 158 -7.87 -11.54 4.63
C PRO A 158 -6.94 -10.88 3.62
N GLN A 159 -6.71 -11.47 2.45
CA GLN A 159 -5.88 -10.96 1.36
C GLN A 159 -6.01 -11.82 0.10
N SER A 160 -5.56 -11.31 -1.01
CA SER A 160 -5.46 -11.89 -2.35
C SER A 160 -6.45 -11.28 -3.34
N LYS A 161 -5.89 -10.58 -4.34
CA LYS A 161 -6.62 -9.93 -5.44
C LYS A 161 -7.46 -8.70 -5.07
N GLU A 162 -7.43 -8.25 -3.83
CA GLU A 162 -8.10 -7.05 -3.35
C GLU A 162 -7.65 -5.80 -4.12
N ASP A 163 -6.34 -5.66 -4.37
CA ASP A 163 -5.79 -4.55 -5.16
C ASP A 163 -6.33 -4.56 -6.60
N SER A 164 -6.31 -5.73 -7.23
CA SER A 164 -6.82 -5.86 -8.60
C SER A 164 -8.31 -5.53 -8.69
N ASP A 165 -9.10 -5.91 -7.69
CA ASP A 165 -10.52 -5.60 -7.63
C ASP A 165 -10.76 -4.10 -7.46
N ILE A 166 -10.14 -3.48 -6.45
CA ILE A 166 -10.38 -2.06 -6.16
C ILE A 166 -9.92 -1.16 -7.31
N PHE A 167 -8.76 -1.46 -7.92
CA PHE A 167 -8.24 -0.69 -9.05
C PHE A 167 -9.16 -0.79 -10.27
N ASN A 168 -9.71 -1.98 -10.52
CA ASN A 168 -10.68 -2.14 -11.59
C ASN A 168 -11.98 -1.39 -11.30
N ARG A 169 -12.47 -1.40 -10.06
CA ARG A 169 -13.65 -0.62 -9.68
C ARG A 169 -13.43 0.88 -9.82
N PHE A 170 -12.23 1.39 -9.55
CA PHE A 170 -11.90 2.77 -9.87
C PHE A 170 -12.04 3.06 -11.36
N VAL A 171 -11.43 2.23 -12.22
CA VAL A 171 -11.53 2.42 -13.69
C VAL A 171 -12.98 2.35 -14.16
N LEU A 172 -13.76 1.39 -13.68
CA LEU A 172 -15.18 1.24 -14.03
C LEU A 172 -16.05 2.43 -13.57
N ASN A 173 -15.61 3.15 -12.53
CA ASN A 173 -16.23 4.38 -12.05
C ASN A 173 -15.64 5.65 -12.69
N GLY A 174 -14.77 5.51 -13.69
CA GLY A 174 -14.24 6.62 -14.49
C GLY A 174 -13.03 7.33 -13.87
N TYR A 175 -12.35 6.71 -12.91
CA TYR A 175 -11.09 7.25 -12.35
C TYR A 175 -9.92 6.94 -13.27
N GLU A 176 -9.01 7.90 -13.38
CA GLU A 176 -7.70 7.70 -13.98
C GLU A 176 -6.71 7.18 -12.92
N LEU A 177 -5.96 6.15 -13.27
CA LEU A 177 -4.92 5.57 -12.43
C LEU A 177 -3.55 6.10 -12.86
N ILE A 178 -2.90 6.85 -11.98
CA ILE A 178 -1.66 7.56 -12.26
C ILE A 178 -0.56 7.04 -11.33
N GLN A 179 0.59 6.73 -11.89
CA GLN A 179 1.82 6.49 -11.14
C GLN A 179 2.75 7.68 -11.34
N THR A 180 3.18 8.33 -10.25
CA THR A 180 4.25 9.33 -10.32
C THR A 180 5.62 8.68 -10.30
N TRP A 181 6.52 9.13 -11.19
CA TRP A 181 7.91 8.70 -11.25
C TRP A 181 8.87 9.64 -10.52
N GLU A 182 8.33 10.63 -9.81
CA GLU A 182 9.08 11.59 -9.01
C GLU A 182 9.00 11.29 -7.50
N GLY A 183 8.03 10.48 -7.07
CA GLY A 183 7.84 10.07 -5.68
C GLY A 183 8.10 8.57 -5.49
N PHE A 184 8.99 8.22 -4.56
CA PHE A 184 9.47 6.85 -4.41
C PHE A 184 9.14 6.26 -3.04
N VAL A 185 8.94 4.95 -3.03
CA VAL A 185 9.02 4.12 -1.83
C VAL A 185 10.01 2.98 -2.06
N TYR A 186 10.72 2.59 -1.03
CA TYR A 186 11.49 1.35 -1.07
C TYR A 186 10.69 0.22 -0.44
N HIS A 187 10.34 -0.77 -1.24
CA HIS A 187 9.57 -1.92 -0.81
C HIS A 187 10.54 -3.05 -0.42
N MET A 188 10.80 -3.18 0.89
CA MET A 188 11.74 -4.19 1.42
C MET A 188 11.27 -5.60 1.15
N THR A 189 9.95 -5.80 1.01
CA THR A 189 9.28 -7.09 0.87
C THR A 189 9.27 -7.94 2.14
N CYS A 190 10.26 -7.81 3.03
CA CYS A 190 10.39 -8.49 4.33
C CYS A 190 9.99 -9.97 4.27
N ARG A 191 10.30 -10.63 3.15
CA ARG A 191 9.84 -12.00 2.86
C ARG A 191 8.36 -12.20 3.16
N GLY A 192 7.55 -11.22 2.78
CA GLY A 192 6.13 -11.09 3.10
C GLY A 192 5.32 -12.38 3.04
N SER A 193 4.08 -12.35 3.45
CA SER A 193 3.22 -13.53 3.65
C SER A 193 3.17 -14.51 2.47
N ARG A 194 3.38 -14.01 1.23
CA ARG A 194 3.43 -14.86 0.03
C ARG A 194 4.61 -15.83 -0.04
N PHE A 195 5.67 -15.56 0.73
CA PHE A 195 6.90 -16.38 0.78
C PHE A 195 6.94 -17.31 1.99
N LYS A 196 5.93 -17.23 2.89
CA LYS A 196 5.85 -18.07 4.07
C LYS A 196 4.97 -19.30 3.77
N ASP A 197 5.44 -20.47 4.18
CA ASP A 197 4.62 -21.68 4.17
C ASP A 197 3.36 -21.45 5.04
N GLY A 198 2.20 -21.87 4.52
CA GLY A 198 0.93 -21.70 5.22
C GLY A 198 0.36 -20.28 5.17
N ALA A 199 0.86 -19.42 4.28
CA ALA A 199 0.30 -18.07 4.09
C ALA A 199 -1.22 -18.09 3.92
N LEU A 200 -1.90 -17.25 4.69
CA LEU A 200 -3.35 -17.11 4.59
C LEU A 200 -3.71 -16.51 3.23
N ARG A 201 -4.61 -17.19 2.54
CA ARG A 201 -5.16 -16.73 1.26
C ARG A 201 -6.66 -16.93 1.28
N ASN A 202 -7.38 -16.03 0.66
CA ASN A 202 -8.82 -16.17 0.51
C ASN A 202 -9.15 -17.11 -0.66
N PRO A 203 -9.62 -18.35 -0.40
CA PRO A 203 -9.99 -19.28 -1.47
C PRO A 203 -11.18 -18.76 -2.29
N ALA A 204 -12.13 -18.06 -1.67
CA ALA A 204 -13.30 -17.51 -2.34
C ALA A 204 -12.89 -16.41 -3.32
N GLY A 205 -12.04 -15.47 -2.88
CA GLY A 205 -11.48 -14.44 -3.76
C GLY A 205 -10.69 -15.01 -4.93
N GLN A 206 -9.88 -16.04 -4.70
CA GLN A 206 -9.15 -16.71 -5.77
C GLN A 206 -10.07 -17.38 -6.79
N VAL A 207 -11.14 -18.04 -6.34
CA VAL A 207 -12.13 -18.64 -7.25
C VAL A 207 -12.87 -17.58 -8.04
N PHE A 208 -13.27 -16.50 -7.38
CA PHE A 208 -13.95 -15.38 -8.01
C PHE A 208 -13.11 -14.75 -9.13
N MET A 209 -11.82 -14.48 -8.85
CA MET A 209 -10.91 -13.92 -9.85
C MET A 209 -10.53 -14.91 -10.95
N LYS A 210 -10.50 -16.21 -10.66
CA LYS A 210 -10.25 -17.24 -11.68
C LYS A 210 -11.33 -17.27 -12.78
N GLY A 211 -12.56 -16.92 -12.42
CA GLY A 211 -13.66 -16.75 -13.39
C GLY A 211 -13.61 -15.45 -14.18
N ARG A 212 -12.72 -14.53 -13.81
CA ARG A 212 -12.53 -13.22 -14.46
C ARG A 212 -11.10 -13.10 -14.98
N GLU A 213 -10.64 -14.09 -15.73
CA GLU A 213 -9.26 -14.10 -16.20
C GLU A 213 -8.92 -12.91 -17.10
N SER A 214 -7.65 -12.61 -17.14
CA SER A 214 -6.93 -11.45 -17.68
C SER A 214 -7.39 -10.86 -19.03
N SER A 215 -8.26 -11.49 -19.76
CA SER A 215 -8.87 -10.95 -20.98
C SER A 215 -10.01 -9.98 -20.72
N GLU A 216 -10.45 -9.84 -19.45
CA GLU A 216 -11.57 -8.97 -19.05
C GLU A 216 -11.12 -7.74 -18.25
N TRP A 217 -9.77 -7.57 -18.10
CA TRP A 217 -9.17 -6.44 -17.33
C TRP A 217 -8.30 -5.58 -18.23
#